data_f6a5771866b96a54a43b9125ee64ea7f
#
_entry.id   f6a5771866b96a54a43b9125ee64ea7f
#
_cell.length_a   1.000
_cell.length_b   1.000
_cell.length_c   1.000
_cell.angle_alpha   90.00
_cell.angle_beta   90.00
_cell.angle_gamma   90.00
#
_symmetry.space_group_name_H-M   'P 1'
#
loop_
_entity.id
_entity.type
_entity.pdbx_description
1 polymer ?
#
loop_
_entity_poly.entity_id
_entity_poly.type
_entity_poly.pdbx_seq_one_letter_code
_entity_poly.pdbx_strand_id
1 'polypeptide(L)' 'MRLLWEDRAWDDYLYWQTQDKKTMKKINGLIKDIQRNAFDGIGKPEPLRGNLSEMWSRRIDDALLCARKHRLHCFLQRPL' A
#
# COMPACT_ATOMS: atom_id res chain seq x y z
N MET A 1 -5.53 -7.22 14.70
CA MET A 1 -4.56 -6.10 14.61
C MET A 1 -5.21 -4.94 13.87
N ARG A 2 -5.02 -3.74 14.38
CA ARG A 2 -5.65 -2.55 13.79
C ARG A 2 -4.84 -1.98 12.66
N LEU A 3 -5.52 -1.50 11.61
CA LEU A 3 -4.92 -0.71 10.55
C LEU A 3 -5.22 0.76 10.81
N LEU A 4 -4.21 1.59 10.66
CA LEU A 4 -4.36 3.04 10.65
C LEU A 4 -4.23 3.53 9.21
N TRP A 5 -5.10 4.44 8.82
CA TRP A 5 -5.07 5.05 7.49
C TRP A 5 -4.71 6.51 7.63
N GLU A 6 -3.66 6.93 6.94
CA GLU A 6 -3.46 8.36 6.71
C GLU A 6 -4.57 8.87 5.79
N ASP A 7 -4.96 10.11 5.95
CA ASP A 7 -6.05 10.69 5.15
C ASP A 7 -5.82 10.50 3.67
N ARG A 8 -4.59 10.72 3.21
CA ARG A 8 -4.23 10.55 1.80
C ARG A 8 -4.43 9.11 1.34
N ALA A 9 -4.03 8.15 2.15
CA ALA A 9 -4.19 6.74 1.78
C ALA A 9 -5.66 6.37 1.66
N TRP A 10 -6.48 6.88 2.57
CA TRP A 10 -7.92 6.64 2.54
C TRP A 10 -8.55 7.23 1.28
N ASP A 11 -8.18 8.47 0.94
CA ASP A 11 -8.67 9.11 -0.28
C ASP A 11 -8.26 8.32 -1.53
N ASP A 12 -7.02 7.86 -1.58
CA ASP A 12 -6.52 7.05 -2.68
C ASP A 12 -7.27 5.73 -2.78
N TYR A 13 -7.53 5.10 -1.65
CA TYR A 13 -8.28 3.85 -1.61
C TYR A 13 -9.69 4.03 -2.18
N LEU A 14 -10.37 5.10 -1.78
CA LEU A 14 -11.69 5.42 -2.31
C LEU A 14 -11.65 5.68 -3.81
N TYR A 15 -10.62 6.38 -4.28
CA TYR A 15 -10.41 6.61 -5.71
C TYR A 15 -10.28 5.28 -6.47
N TRP A 16 -9.43 4.38 -5.99
CA TRP A 16 -9.20 3.10 -6.65
C TRP A 16 -10.45 2.22 -6.72
N GLN A 17 -11.37 2.37 -5.78
CA GLN A 17 -12.63 1.63 -5.79
C GLN A 17 -13.46 1.92 -7.03
N THR A 18 -13.29 3.09 -7.65
CA THR A 18 -14.04 3.49 -8.83
C THR A 18 -13.34 3.14 -10.14
N GLN A 19 -12.13 2.58 -10.08
CA GLN A 19 -11.32 2.36 -11.27
C GLN A 19 -11.48 0.94 -11.83
N ASP A 20 -11.06 -0.06 -11.11
CA ASP A 20 -10.96 -1.41 -11.64
C ASP A 20 -11.09 -2.46 -10.54
N LYS A 21 -11.99 -3.41 -10.75
CA LYS A 21 -12.25 -4.47 -9.77
C LYS A 21 -11.03 -5.37 -9.55
N LYS A 22 -10.24 -5.63 -10.58
CA LYS A 22 -9.01 -6.43 -10.45
C LYS A 22 -8.01 -5.74 -9.55
N THR A 23 -7.82 -4.45 -9.77
CA THR A 23 -6.90 -3.64 -8.96
C THR A 23 -7.37 -3.59 -7.51
N MET A 24 -8.67 -3.42 -7.28
CA MET A 24 -9.21 -3.44 -5.92
C MET A 24 -8.98 -4.77 -5.22
N LYS A 25 -9.12 -5.88 -5.91
CA LYS A 25 -8.82 -7.20 -5.33
C LYS A 25 -7.37 -7.29 -4.89
N LYS A 26 -6.45 -6.79 -5.71
CA LYS A 26 -5.02 -6.78 -5.39
C LYS A 26 -4.74 -5.89 -4.18
N ILE A 27 -5.33 -4.71 -4.15
CA ILE A 27 -5.17 -3.77 -3.03
C ILE A 27 -5.68 -4.40 -1.73
N ASN A 28 -6.87 -4.97 -1.75
CA ASN A 28 -7.45 -5.60 -0.58
C ASN A 28 -6.60 -6.79 -0.10
N GLY A 29 -6.06 -7.56 -1.03
CA GLY A 29 -5.15 -8.66 -0.70
C GLY A 29 -3.87 -8.18 -0.05
N LEU A 30 -3.30 -7.08 -0.56
CA LEU A 30 -2.10 -6.49 0.03
C LEU A 30 -2.36 -5.96 1.44
N ILE A 31 -3.50 -5.32 1.65
CA ILE A 31 -3.87 -4.81 2.97
C ILE A 31 -3.97 -5.96 3.98
N LYS A 32 -4.62 -7.04 3.61
CA LYS A 32 -4.70 -8.23 4.46
C LYS A 32 -3.32 -8.81 4.74
N ASP A 33 -2.47 -8.84 3.74
CA ASP A 33 -1.12 -9.37 3.89
C ASP A 33 -0.26 -8.50 4.80
N ILE A 34 -0.42 -7.18 4.71
CA ILE A 34 0.25 -6.25 5.61
C ILE A 34 -0.21 -6.46 7.05
N GLN A 35 -1.48 -6.73 7.27
CA GLN A 35 -1.98 -7.06 8.61
C GLN A 35 -1.34 -8.33 9.17
N ARG A 36 -1.06 -9.28 8.29
CA ARG A 36 -0.38 -10.52 8.67
C ARG A 36 1.10 -10.26 8.97
N ASN A 37 1.78 -9.56 8.08
CA ASN A 37 3.21 -9.24 8.23
C ASN A 37 3.52 -7.98 7.42
N ALA A 38 3.98 -6.94 8.09
CA ALA A 38 4.23 -5.66 7.45
C ALA A 38 5.44 -5.68 6.51
N PHE A 39 6.37 -6.62 6.71
CA PHE A 39 7.68 -6.58 6.04
C PHE A 39 7.93 -7.74 5.09
N ASP A 40 7.01 -8.67 4.97
CA ASP A 40 7.18 -9.84 4.13
C ASP A 40 5.83 -10.29 3.56
N GLY A 41 5.86 -10.79 2.32
CA GLY A 41 4.67 -11.32 1.69
C GLY A 41 4.54 -10.90 0.23
N ILE A 42 3.30 -10.78 -0.23
CA ILE A 42 2.99 -10.49 -1.63
C ILE A 42 3.29 -9.02 -2.00
N GLY A 43 3.44 -8.76 -3.29
CA GLY A 43 3.66 -7.39 -3.77
C GLY A 43 5.09 -6.90 -3.60
N LYS A 44 6.05 -7.80 -3.43
CA LYS A 44 7.50 -7.48 -3.32
C LYS A 44 7.77 -6.38 -2.30
N PRO A 45 7.55 -6.64 -1.00
CA PRO A 45 7.79 -5.59 0.01
C PRO A 45 9.24 -5.12 -0.03
N GLU A 46 9.43 -3.81 -0.12
CA GLU A 46 10.74 -3.20 -0.14
C GLU A 46 10.77 -1.96 0.76
N PRO A 47 11.85 -1.77 1.54
CA PRO A 47 11.98 -0.54 2.32
C PRO A 47 12.26 0.64 1.40
N LEU A 48 11.67 1.78 1.74
CA LEU A 48 11.95 3.02 1.03
C LEU A 48 13.20 3.68 1.62
N ARG A 49 13.83 4.55 0.83
CA ARG A 49 15.10 5.19 1.20
C ARG A 49 14.91 6.67 1.52
N GLY A 50 15.93 7.28 2.09
CA GLY A 50 15.96 8.70 2.40
C GLY A 50 15.06 9.02 3.59
N ASN A 51 14.33 10.11 3.51
CA ASN A 51 13.40 10.53 4.56
C ASN A 51 12.18 9.61 4.70
N LEU A 52 12.05 8.63 3.81
CA LEU A 52 10.99 7.63 3.85
C LEU A 52 11.49 6.27 4.36
N SER A 53 12.64 6.23 5.02
CA SER A 53 13.34 4.98 5.35
C SER A 53 12.57 4.07 6.30
N GLU A 54 11.59 4.57 7.03
CA GLU A 54 10.77 3.75 7.92
C GLU A 54 9.56 3.15 7.22
N MET A 55 9.32 3.54 5.97
CA MET A 55 8.21 3.03 5.20
C MET A 55 8.63 1.89 4.29
N TRP A 56 7.70 1.01 4.03
CA TRP A 56 7.85 -0.09 3.09
C TRP A 56 6.81 0.04 2.01
N SER A 57 7.17 -0.33 0.79
CA SER A 57 6.24 -0.32 -0.34
C SER A 57 5.81 -1.72 -0.72
N ARG A 58 4.58 -1.85 -1.17
CA ARG A 58 4.04 -3.05 -1.80
C ARG A 58 3.59 -2.70 -3.19
N ARG A 59 3.94 -3.53 -4.17
CA ARG A 59 3.66 -3.25 -5.57
C ARG A 59 2.25 -3.65 -5.96
N ILE A 60 1.58 -2.74 -6.69
CA ILE A 60 0.27 -2.98 -7.29
C ILE A 60 0.39 -2.57 -8.75
N ASP A 61 0.76 -3.49 -9.65
CA ASP A 61 1.01 -3.15 -11.06
C ASP A 61 1.94 -1.91 -11.17
N ASP A 62 1.43 -0.78 -11.68
CA ASP A 62 2.22 0.45 -11.84
C ASP A 62 2.17 1.36 -10.61
N ALA A 63 1.50 0.94 -9.56
CA ALA A 63 1.36 1.73 -8.35
C ALA A 63 2.05 1.03 -7.18
N LEU A 64 2.31 1.81 -6.14
CA LEU A 64 2.89 1.30 -4.90
C LEU A 64 2.01 1.70 -3.74
N LEU A 65 1.72 0.76 -2.85
CA LEU A 65 1.11 1.05 -1.57
C LEU A 65 2.23 1.23 -0.55
N CYS A 66 2.31 2.39 0.06
CA CYS A 66 3.35 2.71 1.04
C CYS A 66 2.79 2.67 2.45
N ALA A 67 3.48 1.94 3.32
CA ALA A 67 3.01 1.72 4.67
C ALA A 67 4.17 1.74 5.65
N ARG A 68 3.87 2.15 6.90
CA ARG A 68 4.78 2.02 8.03
C ARG A 68 4.13 1.05 9.00
N LYS A 69 4.62 -0.20 9.07
CA LYS A 69 3.96 -1.28 9.80
C LYS A 69 2.49 -1.34 9.40
N HIS A 70 1.57 -1.02 10.30
CA HIS A 70 0.12 -1.11 10.05
C HIS A 70 -0.52 0.25 9.76
N ARG A 71 0.29 1.26 9.49
CA ARG A 71 -0.20 2.57 9.08
C ARG A 71 -0.04 2.72 7.57
N LEU A 72 -1.15 2.80 6.87
CA LEU A 72 -1.14 2.99 5.43
C LEU A 72 -0.98 4.49 5.14
N HIS A 73 0.06 4.85 4.39
CA HIS A 73 0.42 6.24 4.15
C HIS A 73 -0.12 6.80 2.85
N CYS A 74 0.07 6.09 1.76
CA CYS A 74 -0.36 6.58 0.47
C CYS A 74 -0.18 5.53 -0.60
N PHE A 75 -0.78 5.78 -1.74
CA PHE A 75 -0.58 4.99 -2.95
C PHE A 75 0.20 5.87 -3.91
N LEU A 76 1.36 5.40 -4.35
CA LEU A 76 2.19 6.12 -5.30
C LEU A 76 2.09 5.46 -6.66
N GLN A 77 1.81 6.26 -7.69
CA GLN A 77 1.93 5.78 -9.05
C GLN A 77 3.37 5.96 -9.51
N ARG A 78 3.89 4.96 -10.20
CA ARG A 78 5.22 5.11 -10.76
C ARG A 78 5.17 6.10 -11.91
N PRO A 79 6.17 6.98 -12.02
CA PRO A 79 6.31 7.79 -13.22
C PRO A 79 6.55 6.86 -14.41
N LEU A 80 5.88 7.15 -15.45
CA LEU A 80 6.01 6.41 -16.70
C LEU A 80 7.35 6.68 -17.36
#